data_0ff4ad5998f25f7c8884f38cddb28d73
#
_entry.id   0ff4ad5998f25f7c8884f38cddb28d73
#
_cell.length_a   1.000
_cell.length_b   1.000
_cell.length_c   1.000
_cell.angle_alpha   90.00
_cell.angle_beta   90.00
_cell.angle_gamma   90.00
#
_symmetry.space_group_name_H-M   'P 1'
#
loop_
_entity.id
_entity.type
_entity.pdbx_description
1 polymer ?
#
loop_
_entity_poly.entity_id
_entity_poly.type
_entity_poly.pdbx_seq_one_letter_code
_entity_poly.pdbx_strand_id
1 'polypeptide(L)'
;MPFIPDDKIQEVRSKTDIVSIVGQYIPLTKKGKNYMAICPFHDDHNPSMSISPDKQIFKCFVCHAGGNVFTFVSDFEKISFVDAVVKVAKEVNVDLGDVGETSLPIDPIIKKHLACLSDANQYLTYQLHSQDGFMVREYLHNRGLSDSIIERFNVGYNPPKDAITTFLLAKKHDVQTIEDTNLGSSSSGQLHDVFSDRVTFPIHNFKGQLIGFTARALLDNQSSKYINTATTKLYTKSEVVYNLSLAKESAKKEGFVILVEGVMDVLAYARADMFNAISTLGTARLGLL
;
A
#
# COMPACT_ATOMS: atom_id res chain seq x y z
N MET A 1 -8.78 5.95 -8.15
CA MET A 1 -7.69 6.90 -8.45
C MET A 1 -8.32 8.16 -8.94
N PRO A 2 -7.92 9.32 -8.52
CA PRO A 2 -8.17 10.51 -9.32
C PRO A 2 -7.52 10.24 -10.69
N PHE A 3 -8.34 10.17 -11.71
CA PHE A 3 -7.89 9.97 -13.09
C PHE A 3 -7.82 11.36 -13.72
N ILE A 4 -6.63 11.76 -14.12
CA ILE A 4 -6.48 12.94 -14.96
C ILE A 4 -6.47 12.46 -16.40
N PRO A 5 -7.39 12.91 -17.26
CA PRO A 5 -7.39 12.57 -18.68
C PRO A 5 -6.05 12.88 -19.33
N ASP A 6 -5.59 12.02 -20.24
CA ASP A 6 -4.27 12.17 -20.88
C ASP A 6 -4.11 13.49 -21.62
N ASP A 7 -5.18 13.99 -22.23
CA ASP A 7 -5.21 15.31 -22.90
C ASP A 7 -4.93 16.45 -21.90
N LYS A 8 -5.46 16.37 -20.68
CA LYS A 8 -5.19 17.33 -19.61
C LYS A 8 -3.74 17.25 -19.11
N ILE A 9 -3.21 16.04 -18.95
CA ILE A 9 -1.78 15.85 -18.60
C ILE A 9 -0.89 16.46 -19.68
N GLN A 10 -1.23 16.26 -20.97
CA GLN A 10 -0.48 16.84 -22.07
C GLN A 10 -0.65 18.37 -22.14
N GLU A 11 -1.82 18.90 -21.82
CA GLU A 11 -2.04 20.35 -21.72
C GLU A 11 -1.13 20.98 -20.65
N VAL A 12 -1.10 20.42 -19.42
CA VAL A 12 -0.22 20.87 -18.34
C VAL A 12 1.24 20.79 -18.78
N ARG A 13 1.64 19.65 -19.36
CA ARG A 13 3.00 19.42 -19.82
C ARG A 13 3.44 20.44 -20.87
N SER A 14 2.58 20.76 -21.84
CA SER A 14 2.90 21.70 -22.92
C SER A 14 3.06 23.14 -22.45
N LYS A 15 2.38 23.51 -21.35
CA LYS A 15 2.45 24.85 -20.74
C LYS A 15 3.55 24.96 -19.68
N THR A 16 4.23 23.85 -19.34
CA THR A 16 5.23 23.81 -18.30
C THR A 16 6.63 23.93 -18.88
N ASP A 17 7.47 24.77 -18.27
CA ASP A 17 8.91 24.76 -18.50
C ASP A 17 9.60 24.08 -17.31
N ILE A 18 10.26 22.93 -17.58
CA ILE A 18 10.93 22.13 -16.55
C ILE A 18 12.02 22.92 -15.81
N VAL A 19 12.71 23.86 -16.50
CA VAL A 19 13.76 24.67 -15.88
C VAL A 19 13.15 25.60 -14.84
N SER A 20 12.00 26.21 -15.16
CA SER A 20 11.28 27.10 -14.26
C SER A 20 10.79 26.36 -13.00
N ILE A 21 10.19 25.19 -13.18
CA ILE A 21 9.66 24.41 -12.03
C ILE A 21 10.80 23.84 -11.18
N VAL A 22 11.78 23.15 -11.79
CA VAL A 22 12.91 22.57 -11.04
C VAL A 22 13.73 23.64 -10.33
N GLY A 23 13.86 24.83 -10.93
CA GLY A 23 14.56 25.97 -10.35
C GLY A 23 13.93 26.54 -9.06
N GLN A 24 12.64 26.22 -8.78
CA GLN A 24 11.99 26.55 -7.51
C GLN A 24 12.45 25.65 -6.36
N TYR A 25 12.95 24.46 -6.67
CA TYR A 25 13.35 23.45 -5.69
C TYR A 25 14.85 23.42 -5.45
N ILE A 26 15.64 23.58 -6.51
CA ILE A 26 17.10 23.47 -6.45
C ILE A 26 17.79 24.53 -7.33
N PRO A 27 18.98 25.02 -6.92
CA PRO A 27 19.78 25.96 -7.74
C PRO A 27 20.20 25.31 -9.06
N LEU A 28 19.96 26.02 -10.17
CA LEU A 28 20.33 25.60 -11.51
C LEU A 28 21.46 26.47 -12.09
N THR A 29 22.49 25.85 -12.65
CA THR A 29 23.57 26.54 -13.34
C THR A 29 23.53 26.20 -14.83
N LYS A 30 23.44 27.22 -15.69
CA LYS A 30 23.40 27.01 -17.15
C LYS A 30 24.78 26.51 -17.64
N LYS A 31 24.76 25.41 -18.41
CA LYS A 31 25.95 24.83 -19.03
C LYS A 31 25.63 24.45 -20.48
N GLY A 32 26.01 25.30 -21.41
CA GLY A 32 25.69 25.17 -22.83
C GLY A 32 24.17 25.27 -23.08
N LYS A 33 23.57 24.24 -23.71
CA LYS A 33 22.12 24.15 -23.97
C LYS A 33 21.31 23.64 -22.77
N ASN A 34 21.96 23.03 -21.78
CA ASN A 34 21.32 22.43 -20.62
C ASN A 34 21.60 23.23 -19.34
N TYR A 35 20.92 22.84 -18.27
CA TYR A 35 21.21 23.28 -16.91
C TYR A 35 21.76 22.10 -16.11
N MET A 36 22.66 22.42 -15.17
CA MET A 36 23.23 21.43 -14.24
C MET A 36 22.87 21.78 -12.82
N ALA A 37 22.67 20.76 -12.00
CA ALA A 37 22.36 20.88 -10.58
C ALA A 37 22.99 19.76 -9.77
N ILE A 38 23.15 19.98 -8.46
CA ILE A 38 23.39 18.93 -7.47
C ILE A 38 22.12 18.08 -7.41
N CYS A 39 22.26 16.76 -7.48
CA CYS A 39 21.11 15.86 -7.50
C CYS A 39 20.49 15.75 -6.10
N PRO A 40 19.19 16.01 -5.92
CA PRO A 40 18.53 15.89 -4.62
C PRO A 40 18.12 14.45 -4.26
N PHE A 41 18.37 13.49 -5.15
CA PHE A 41 17.88 12.11 -5.01
C PHE A 41 18.93 11.13 -4.48
N HIS A 42 20.18 11.59 -4.29
CA HIS A 42 21.26 10.85 -3.65
C HIS A 42 22.21 11.86 -2.97
N ASP A 43 23.11 11.36 -2.15
CA ASP A 43 24.16 12.19 -1.55
C ASP A 43 25.15 12.64 -2.64
N ASP A 44 25.04 13.92 -3.04
CA ASP A 44 25.76 14.51 -4.18
C ASP A 44 26.46 15.79 -3.77
N HIS A 45 27.74 15.88 -4.11
CA HIS A 45 28.58 17.05 -3.83
C HIS A 45 29.03 17.79 -5.10
N ASN A 46 28.78 17.23 -6.28
CA ASN A 46 29.10 17.81 -7.56
C ASN A 46 27.89 17.81 -8.50
N PRO A 47 27.70 18.85 -9.33
CA PRO A 47 26.57 18.89 -10.24
C PRO A 47 26.52 17.66 -11.18
N SER A 48 25.68 16.68 -10.85
CA SER A 48 25.54 15.42 -11.58
C SER A 48 24.20 15.28 -12.32
N MET A 49 23.24 16.17 -12.04
CA MET A 49 21.94 16.17 -12.70
C MET A 49 21.90 17.22 -13.82
N SER A 50 21.51 16.77 -15.01
CA SER A 50 21.30 17.62 -16.18
C SER A 50 19.82 17.81 -16.44
N ILE A 51 19.39 19.03 -16.69
CA ILE A 51 18.03 19.41 -17.08
C ILE A 51 18.09 19.96 -18.53
N SER A 52 17.33 19.34 -19.41
CA SER A 52 17.25 19.71 -20.83
C SER A 52 15.97 20.50 -21.12
N PRO A 53 16.05 21.80 -21.37
CA PRO A 53 14.88 22.59 -21.75
C PRO A 53 14.28 22.15 -23.09
N ASP A 54 15.11 21.76 -24.06
CA ASP A 54 14.62 21.31 -25.38
C ASP A 54 13.80 20.02 -25.31
N LYS A 55 14.20 19.10 -24.42
CA LYS A 55 13.56 17.78 -24.26
C LYS A 55 12.53 17.76 -23.12
N GLN A 56 12.50 18.79 -22.28
CA GLN A 56 11.64 18.88 -21.10
C GLN A 56 11.82 17.66 -20.15
N ILE A 57 13.10 17.27 -19.92
CA ILE A 57 13.47 16.16 -19.05
C ILE A 57 14.65 16.53 -18.15
N PHE A 58 14.75 15.84 -17.02
CA PHE A 58 15.97 15.80 -16.20
C PHE A 58 16.57 14.39 -16.18
N LYS A 59 17.88 14.28 -15.92
CA LYS A 59 18.59 13.04 -15.72
C LYS A 59 19.83 13.23 -14.86
N CYS A 60 19.94 12.45 -13.79
CA CYS A 60 21.16 12.30 -13.02
C CYS A 60 22.06 11.22 -13.67
N PHE A 61 23.34 11.51 -13.83
CA PHE A 61 24.29 10.54 -14.42
C PHE A 61 24.92 9.62 -13.37
N VAL A 62 24.68 9.87 -12.07
CA VAL A 62 25.20 9.06 -10.96
C VAL A 62 24.12 8.06 -10.48
N CYS A 63 22.99 8.55 -9.98
CA CYS A 63 21.93 7.66 -9.46
C CYS A 63 20.89 7.24 -10.50
N HIS A 64 21.01 7.72 -11.74
CA HIS A 64 20.11 7.43 -12.87
C HIS A 64 18.67 7.93 -12.69
N ALA A 65 18.35 8.68 -11.63
CA ALA A 65 17.07 9.34 -11.50
C ALA A 65 16.82 10.23 -12.72
N GLY A 66 15.61 10.15 -13.29
CA GLY A 66 15.31 10.90 -14.51
C GLY A 66 13.84 10.81 -14.89
N GLY A 67 13.37 11.77 -15.66
CA GLY A 67 11.99 11.85 -16.10
C GLY A 67 11.59 13.24 -16.55
N ASN A 68 10.30 13.51 -16.53
CA ASN A 68 9.73 14.83 -16.83
C ASN A 68 9.51 15.64 -15.54
N VAL A 69 8.91 16.81 -15.66
CA VAL A 69 8.61 17.70 -14.54
C VAL A 69 7.74 17.03 -13.46
N PHE A 70 6.76 16.24 -13.84
CA PHE A 70 5.88 15.55 -12.89
C PHE A 70 6.63 14.49 -12.08
N THR A 71 7.52 13.74 -12.75
CA THR A 71 8.40 12.77 -12.08
C THR A 71 9.31 13.47 -11.09
N PHE A 72 9.91 14.64 -11.47
CA PHE A 72 10.75 15.39 -10.56
C PHE A 72 10.00 15.83 -9.30
N VAL A 73 8.83 16.45 -9.46
CA VAL A 73 8.02 16.95 -8.33
C VAL A 73 7.52 15.78 -7.45
N SER A 74 7.08 14.68 -8.07
CA SER A 74 6.64 13.47 -7.37
C SER A 74 7.76 12.88 -6.50
N ASP A 75 8.96 12.74 -7.07
CA ASP A 75 10.11 12.13 -6.39
C ASP A 75 10.70 13.07 -5.32
N PHE A 76 10.71 14.39 -5.57
CA PHE A 76 11.24 15.37 -4.63
C PHE A 76 10.35 15.55 -3.40
N GLU A 77 9.04 15.70 -3.60
CA GLU A 77 8.07 15.92 -2.53
C GLU A 77 7.50 14.63 -1.92
N LYS A 78 7.86 13.47 -2.49
CA LYS A 78 7.33 12.16 -2.06
C LYS A 78 5.81 12.06 -2.16
N ILE A 79 5.24 12.67 -3.19
CA ILE A 79 3.81 12.67 -3.48
C ILE A 79 3.48 11.77 -4.69
N SER A 80 2.19 11.46 -4.90
CA SER A 80 1.79 10.66 -6.05
C SER A 80 2.00 11.43 -7.37
N PHE A 81 2.09 10.69 -8.50
CA PHE A 81 2.16 11.30 -9.83
C PHE A 81 0.97 12.24 -10.10
N VAL A 82 -0.23 11.84 -9.66
CA VAL A 82 -1.45 12.65 -9.82
C VAL A 82 -1.35 13.96 -9.04
N ASP A 83 -0.89 13.89 -7.77
CA ASP A 83 -0.71 15.08 -6.95
C ASP A 83 0.36 16.01 -7.54
N ALA A 84 1.43 15.44 -8.12
CA ALA A 84 2.45 16.21 -8.82
C ALA A 84 1.88 16.92 -10.06
N VAL A 85 1.03 16.24 -10.86
CA VAL A 85 0.35 16.86 -12.00
C VAL A 85 -0.58 17.99 -11.54
N VAL A 86 -1.37 17.79 -10.48
CA VAL A 86 -2.24 18.82 -9.89
C VAL A 86 -1.45 20.03 -9.43
N LYS A 87 -0.32 19.80 -8.76
CA LYS A 87 0.54 20.87 -8.27
C LYS A 87 1.13 21.69 -9.42
N VAL A 88 1.71 21.01 -10.41
CA VAL A 88 2.28 21.69 -11.60
C VAL A 88 1.19 22.42 -12.39
N ALA A 89 -0.03 21.85 -12.49
CA ALA A 89 -1.15 22.50 -13.16
C ALA A 89 -1.52 23.84 -12.51
N LYS A 90 -1.51 23.91 -11.18
CA LYS A 90 -1.73 25.17 -10.43
C LYS A 90 -0.65 26.21 -10.75
N GLU A 91 0.62 25.81 -10.83
CA GLU A 91 1.74 26.69 -11.15
C GLU A 91 1.62 27.30 -12.59
N VAL A 92 1.09 26.54 -13.54
CA VAL A 92 0.93 26.99 -14.93
C VAL A 92 -0.50 27.44 -15.26
N ASN A 93 -1.35 27.62 -14.26
CA ASN A 93 -2.74 28.07 -14.39
C ASN A 93 -3.55 27.26 -15.41
N VAL A 94 -3.38 25.93 -15.39
CA VAL A 94 -4.22 24.99 -16.14
C VAL A 94 -5.33 24.50 -15.24
N ASP A 95 -6.55 24.74 -15.67
CA ASP A 95 -7.73 24.19 -15.02
C ASP A 95 -7.88 22.71 -15.41
N LEU A 96 -7.72 21.85 -14.41
CA LEU A 96 -7.96 20.40 -14.55
C LEU A 96 -9.45 20.03 -14.41
N GLY A 97 -10.33 21.02 -14.25
CA GLY A 97 -11.71 20.80 -13.87
C GLY A 97 -11.80 20.23 -12.45
N ASP A 98 -12.84 19.48 -12.16
CA ASP A 98 -13.03 18.84 -10.85
C ASP A 98 -11.97 17.79 -10.48
N VAL A 99 -10.92 17.62 -11.30
CA VAL A 99 -9.85 16.64 -11.06
C VAL A 99 -8.86 17.08 -9.98
N GLY A 100 -8.82 18.38 -9.67
CA GLY A 100 -7.80 18.97 -8.77
C GLY A 100 -8.10 18.91 -7.28
N GLU A 101 -9.33 18.66 -6.86
CA GLU A 101 -9.74 18.59 -5.45
C GLU A 101 -10.65 17.39 -5.14
N THR A 102 -10.98 16.61 -6.15
CA THR A 102 -11.71 15.38 -5.96
C THR A 102 -10.78 14.17 -6.11
N SER A 103 -10.27 13.61 -4.99
CA SER A 103 -10.60 12.21 -4.86
C SER A 103 -12.06 12.09 -5.34
N LEU A 104 -12.34 11.44 -6.49
CA LEU A 104 -13.72 11.01 -6.79
C LEU A 104 -14.31 10.61 -5.46
N PRO A 105 -15.50 11.11 -5.05
CA PRO A 105 -16.03 10.79 -3.75
C PRO A 105 -15.95 9.27 -3.64
N ILE A 106 -15.11 8.78 -2.73
CA ILE A 106 -14.98 7.34 -2.50
C ILE A 106 -16.42 6.92 -2.27
N ASP A 107 -16.90 5.99 -3.11
CA ASP A 107 -18.26 5.46 -2.96
C ASP A 107 -18.54 5.35 -1.45
N PRO A 108 -19.59 5.96 -0.93
CA PRO A 108 -19.90 5.93 0.50
C PRO A 108 -19.86 4.52 1.09
N ILE A 109 -20.20 3.50 0.27
CA ILE A 109 -20.12 2.08 0.64
C ILE A 109 -18.65 1.66 0.78
N ILE A 110 -17.80 1.99 -0.18
CA ILE A 110 -16.35 1.72 -0.12
C ILE A 110 -15.73 2.40 1.10
N LYS A 111 -16.12 3.64 1.41
CA LYS A 111 -15.64 4.35 2.60
C LYS A 111 -16.05 3.64 3.89
N LYS A 112 -17.29 3.12 3.98
CA LYS A 112 -17.74 2.31 5.11
C LYS A 112 -16.96 1.00 5.25
N HIS A 113 -16.72 0.30 4.14
CA HIS A 113 -15.95 -0.94 4.13
C HIS A 113 -14.50 -0.71 4.60
N LEU A 114 -13.83 0.33 4.11
CA LEU A 114 -12.47 0.68 4.53
C LEU A 114 -12.42 1.04 6.02
N ALA A 115 -13.41 1.78 6.53
CA ALA A 115 -13.51 2.11 7.95
C ALA A 115 -13.71 0.86 8.80
N CYS A 116 -14.60 -0.06 8.38
CA CYS A 116 -14.84 -1.33 9.07
C CYS A 116 -13.58 -2.20 9.13
N LEU A 117 -12.86 -2.36 8.01
CA LEU A 117 -11.60 -3.10 7.96
C LEU A 117 -10.51 -2.44 8.84
N SER A 118 -10.44 -1.11 8.87
CA SER A 118 -9.50 -0.38 9.71
C SER A 118 -9.75 -0.60 11.20
N ASP A 119 -11.02 -0.46 11.65
CA ASP A 119 -11.40 -0.74 13.03
C ASP A 119 -11.14 -2.21 13.40
N ALA A 120 -11.44 -3.13 12.48
CA ALA A 120 -11.13 -4.55 12.64
C ALA A 120 -9.64 -4.79 12.85
N ASN A 121 -8.77 -4.20 12.01
CA ASN A 121 -7.34 -4.39 12.13
C ASN A 121 -6.79 -3.84 13.46
N GLN A 122 -7.26 -2.68 13.89
CA GLN A 122 -6.88 -2.11 15.19
C GLN A 122 -7.28 -3.02 16.34
N TYR A 123 -8.49 -3.58 16.29
CA TYR A 123 -8.96 -4.53 17.30
C TYR A 123 -8.13 -5.81 17.31
N LEU A 124 -7.88 -6.42 16.16
CA LEU A 124 -7.13 -7.66 16.02
C LEU A 124 -5.67 -7.53 16.51
N THR A 125 -5.01 -6.41 16.17
CA THR A 125 -3.66 -6.13 16.67
C THR A 125 -3.67 -5.88 18.19
N TYR A 126 -4.64 -5.15 18.71
CA TYR A 126 -4.82 -4.97 20.15
C TYR A 126 -5.03 -6.33 20.85
N GLN A 127 -5.88 -7.21 20.32
CA GLN A 127 -6.14 -8.54 20.92
C GLN A 127 -4.90 -9.40 20.95
N LEU A 128 -4.05 -9.36 19.95
CA LEU A 128 -2.77 -10.07 19.98
C LEU A 128 -1.89 -9.61 21.15
N HIS A 129 -1.91 -8.31 21.50
CA HIS A 129 -1.12 -7.76 22.60
C HIS A 129 -1.83 -7.83 23.97
N SER A 130 -3.10 -8.22 24.01
CA SER A 130 -3.86 -8.42 25.24
C SER A 130 -3.44 -9.69 25.99
N GLN A 131 -4.09 -9.93 27.14
CA GLN A 131 -3.92 -11.18 27.89
C GLN A 131 -4.39 -12.40 27.10
N ASP A 132 -5.49 -12.27 26.34
CA ASP A 132 -6.03 -13.35 25.51
C ASP A 132 -5.08 -13.74 24.37
N GLY A 133 -4.28 -12.79 23.88
CA GLY A 133 -3.28 -13.00 22.84
C GLY A 133 -1.96 -13.59 23.32
N PHE A 134 -1.75 -13.77 24.63
CA PHE A 134 -0.44 -14.19 25.17
C PHE A 134 0.06 -15.50 24.55
N MET A 135 -0.76 -16.55 24.55
CA MET A 135 -0.39 -17.85 23.96
C MET A 135 -0.13 -17.76 22.45
N VAL A 136 -0.82 -16.86 21.79
CA VAL A 136 -0.66 -16.63 20.33
C VAL A 136 0.66 -15.93 20.05
N ARG A 137 1.07 -14.94 20.86
CA ARG A 137 2.40 -14.32 20.74
C ARG A 137 3.51 -15.33 20.97
N GLU A 138 3.42 -16.15 22.03
CA GLU A 138 4.37 -17.24 22.29
C GLU A 138 4.48 -18.19 21.09
N TYR A 139 3.34 -18.55 20.48
CA TYR A 139 3.34 -19.36 19.27
C TYR A 139 4.08 -18.66 18.12
N LEU A 140 3.88 -17.35 17.90
CA LEU A 140 4.57 -16.56 16.87
C LEU A 140 6.06 -16.43 17.16
N HIS A 141 6.44 -16.17 18.41
CA HIS A 141 7.85 -16.14 18.88
C HIS A 141 8.55 -17.49 18.66
N ASN A 142 7.88 -18.61 18.98
CA ASN A 142 8.41 -19.95 18.74
C ASN A 142 8.59 -20.27 17.25
N ARG A 143 7.88 -19.55 16.37
CA ARG A 143 8.11 -19.56 14.91
C ARG A 143 9.18 -18.57 14.47
N GLY A 144 9.82 -17.88 15.41
CA GLY A 144 10.92 -16.95 15.19
C GLY A 144 10.48 -15.56 14.75
N LEU A 145 9.22 -15.17 14.92
CA LEU A 145 8.76 -13.81 14.63
C LEU A 145 9.00 -12.93 15.85
N SER A 146 9.84 -11.91 15.72
CA SER A 146 10.06 -10.91 16.77
C SER A 146 8.88 -9.93 16.83
N ASP A 147 8.77 -9.21 17.97
CA ASP A 147 7.74 -8.17 18.12
C ASP A 147 7.83 -7.12 17.00
N SER A 148 9.04 -6.74 16.58
CA SER A 148 9.24 -5.79 15.49
C SER A 148 8.68 -6.28 14.14
N ILE A 149 8.75 -7.58 13.86
CA ILE A 149 8.13 -8.17 12.66
C ILE A 149 6.61 -8.22 12.83
N ILE A 150 6.12 -8.64 13.99
CA ILE A 150 4.69 -8.70 14.31
C ILE A 150 4.05 -7.31 14.11
N GLU A 151 4.68 -6.26 14.66
CA GLU A 151 4.24 -4.88 14.52
C GLU A 151 4.33 -4.38 13.07
N ARG A 152 5.46 -4.62 12.40
CA ARG A 152 5.68 -4.18 11.02
C ARG A 152 4.61 -4.72 10.06
N PHE A 153 4.21 -5.97 10.26
CA PHE A 153 3.20 -6.63 9.42
C PHE A 153 1.78 -6.50 9.96
N ASN A 154 1.57 -5.74 11.04
CA ASN A 154 0.29 -5.57 11.73
C ASN A 154 -0.41 -6.93 11.97
N VAL A 155 0.36 -7.92 12.41
CA VAL A 155 -0.18 -9.25 12.75
C VAL A 155 -1.18 -9.10 13.89
N GLY A 156 -2.33 -9.75 13.77
CA GLY A 156 -3.41 -9.68 14.74
C GLY A 156 -3.87 -11.07 15.19
N TYR A 157 -4.75 -11.08 16.16
CA TYR A 157 -5.45 -12.27 16.62
C TYR A 157 -6.93 -12.01 16.77
N ASN A 158 -7.77 -12.87 16.24
CA ASN A 158 -9.19 -12.84 16.50
C ASN A 158 -9.55 -13.92 17.54
N PRO A 159 -9.91 -13.53 18.78
CA PRO A 159 -10.36 -14.48 19.78
C PRO A 159 -11.64 -15.23 19.34
N PRO A 160 -11.95 -16.40 19.96
CA PRO A 160 -13.19 -17.11 19.69
C PRO A 160 -14.43 -16.34 20.19
N LYS A 161 -15.63 -16.91 19.95
CA LYS A 161 -16.94 -16.40 20.44
C LYS A 161 -17.37 -15.08 19.80
N ASP A 162 -17.21 -14.96 18.49
CA ASP A 162 -17.69 -13.81 17.70
C ASP A 162 -17.18 -12.46 18.22
N ALA A 163 -15.90 -12.45 18.61
CA ALA A 163 -15.28 -11.32 19.29
C ALA A 163 -15.17 -10.09 18.38
N ILE A 164 -14.76 -10.26 17.11
CA ILE A 164 -14.61 -9.13 16.17
C ILE A 164 -15.97 -8.59 15.73
N THR A 165 -16.95 -9.45 15.42
CA THR A 165 -18.30 -9.01 15.04
C THR A 165 -18.98 -8.27 16.18
N THR A 166 -18.85 -8.75 17.42
CA THR A 166 -19.34 -8.06 18.62
C THR A 166 -18.70 -6.67 18.75
N PHE A 167 -17.38 -6.56 18.60
CA PHE A 167 -16.67 -5.29 18.63
C PHE A 167 -17.14 -4.32 17.54
N LEU A 168 -17.28 -4.81 16.30
CA LEU A 168 -17.69 -3.97 15.16
C LEU A 168 -19.13 -3.45 15.30
N LEU A 169 -20.04 -4.30 15.80
CA LEU A 169 -21.41 -3.86 16.13
C LEU A 169 -21.40 -2.78 17.22
N ALA A 170 -20.58 -2.94 18.26
CA ALA A 170 -20.42 -1.93 19.31
C ALA A 170 -19.86 -0.61 18.77
N LYS A 171 -19.00 -0.66 17.73
CA LYS A 171 -18.50 0.49 16.97
C LYS A 171 -19.54 1.07 15.99
N LYS A 172 -20.75 0.52 15.94
CA LYS A 172 -21.88 0.94 15.09
C LYS A 172 -21.68 0.68 13.59
N HIS A 173 -20.86 -0.30 13.24
CA HIS A 173 -20.91 -0.84 11.89
C HIS A 173 -22.19 -1.68 11.74
N ASP A 174 -22.88 -1.51 10.62
CA ASP A 174 -24.09 -2.31 10.33
C ASP A 174 -23.70 -3.73 9.89
N VAL A 175 -24.62 -4.69 10.11
CA VAL A 175 -24.41 -6.12 9.80
C VAL A 175 -24.02 -6.31 8.34
N GLN A 176 -24.67 -5.60 7.40
CA GLN A 176 -24.39 -5.69 5.98
C GLN A 176 -22.94 -5.29 5.66
N THR A 177 -22.43 -4.20 6.26
CA THR A 177 -21.04 -3.77 6.10
C THR A 177 -20.05 -4.83 6.61
N ILE A 178 -20.35 -5.47 7.75
CA ILE A 178 -19.50 -6.54 8.31
C ILE A 178 -19.48 -7.76 7.39
N GLU A 179 -20.63 -8.15 6.82
CA GLU A 179 -20.74 -9.25 5.86
C GLU A 179 -20.07 -8.90 4.52
N ASP A 180 -20.30 -7.71 3.98
CA ASP A 180 -19.72 -7.25 2.72
C ASP A 180 -18.19 -7.16 2.78
N THR A 181 -17.62 -6.97 3.97
CA THR A 181 -16.16 -7.01 4.20
C THR A 181 -15.62 -8.41 4.54
N ASN A 182 -16.53 -9.40 4.62
CA ASN A 182 -16.21 -10.78 4.98
C ASN A 182 -15.53 -10.94 6.35
N LEU A 183 -15.84 -10.05 7.29
CA LEU A 183 -15.41 -10.15 8.69
C LEU A 183 -16.38 -11.00 9.50
N GLY A 184 -17.65 -10.99 9.13
CA GLY A 184 -18.70 -11.82 9.69
C GLY A 184 -19.55 -12.49 8.63
N SER A 185 -20.30 -13.50 9.02
CA SER A 185 -21.29 -14.21 8.20
C SER A 185 -22.49 -14.58 9.03
N SER A 186 -23.69 -14.28 8.55
CA SER A 186 -24.94 -14.65 9.23
C SER A 186 -25.29 -16.10 9.00
N SER A 187 -25.59 -16.82 10.08
CA SER A 187 -26.12 -18.19 10.06
C SER A 187 -27.21 -18.32 11.12
N SER A 188 -28.37 -18.85 10.76
CA SER A 188 -29.51 -19.03 11.67
C SER A 188 -29.92 -17.75 12.43
N GLY A 189 -29.77 -16.58 11.80
CA GLY A 189 -30.11 -15.28 12.40
C GLY A 189 -29.09 -14.72 13.37
N GLN A 190 -27.92 -15.34 13.49
CA GLN A 190 -26.79 -14.85 14.29
C GLN A 190 -25.60 -14.55 13.38
N LEU A 191 -24.87 -13.48 13.71
CA LEU A 191 -23.66 -13.06 13.02
C LEU A 191 -22.45 -13.72 13.68
N HIS A 192 -21.66 -14.45 12.91
CA HIS A 192 -20.48 -15.19 13.37
C HIS A 192 -19.22 -14.68 12.71
N ASP A 193 -18.10 -14.73 13.44
CA ASP A 193 -16.78 -14.35 12.95
C ASP A 193 -16.29 -15.34 11.87
N VAL A 194 -15.86 -14.79 10.71
CA VAL A 194 -15.23 -15.60 9.65
C VAL A 194 -13.86 -16.11 10.10
N PHE A 195 -13.11 -15.29 10.83
CA PHE A 195 -11.72 -15.58 11.24
C PHE A 195 -11.61 -15.99 12.72
N SER A 196 -12.64 -16.65 13.28
CA SER A 196 -12.66 -17.04 14.71
C SER A 196 -11.49 -17.91 15.10
N ASP A 197 -10.85 -17.57 16.23
CA ASP A 197 -9.69 -18.26 16.83
C ASP A 197 -8.51 -18.45 15.85
N ARG A 198 -8.12 -17.34 15.19
CA ARG A 198 -7.03 -17.34 14.18
C ARG A 198 -6.10 -16.16 14.33
N VAL A 199 -4.82 -16.42 13.99
CA VAL A 199 -3.86 -15.35 13.70
C VAL A 199 -4.22 -14.71 12.38
N THR A 200 -4.29 -13.39 12.32
CA THR A 200 -4.69 -12.63 11.14
C THR A 200 -3.52 -11.82 10.59
N PHE A 201 -3.44 -11.77 9.27
CA PHE A 201 -2.45 -11.00 8.53
C PHE A 201 -3.20 -10.09 7.54
N PRO A 202 -3.07 -8.76 7.67
CA PRO A 202 -3.80 -7.83 6.82
C PRO A 202 -3.30 -7.89 5.38
N ILE A 203 -4.22 -7.84 4.44
CA ILE A 203 -3.95 -7.80 3.01
C ILE A 203 -4.18 -6.38 2.52
N HIS A 204 -3.16 -5.81 1.87
CA HIS A 204 -3.22 -4.48 1.31
C HIS A 204 -3.20 -4.53 -0.23
N ASN A 205 -3.90 -3.60 -0.86
CA ASN A 205 -3.76 -3.38 -2.29
C ASN A 205 -2.42 -2.69 -2.61
N PHE A 206 -2.11 -2.51 -3.91
CA PHE A 206 -0.86 -1.88 -4.34
C PHE A 206 -0.68 -0.41 -3.89
N LYS A 207 -1.75 0.23 -3.37
CA LYS A 207 -1.74 1.57 -2.78
C LYS A 207 -1.55 1.57 -1.26
N GLY A 208 -1.42 0.40 -0.64
CA GLY A 208 -1.31 0.25 0.81
C GLY A 208 -2.64 0.37 1.57
N GLN A 209 -3.80 0.38 0.89
CA GLN A 209 -5.09 0.34 1.56
C GLN A 209 -5.41 -1.09 2.00
N LEU A 210 -5.86 -1.26 3.23
CA LEU A 210 -6.32 -2.54 3.76
C LEU A 210 -7.62 -2.97 3.05
N ILE A 211 -7.60 -4.17 2.47
CA ILE A 211 -8.71 -4.71 1.66
C ILE A 211 -9.23 -6.05 2.14
N GLY A 212 -8.61 -6.67 3.13
CA GLY A 212 -9.01 -7.94 3.71
C GLY A 212 -7.93 -8.55 4.58
N PHE A 213 -8.11 -9.82 4.90
CA PHE A 213 -7.18 -10.57 5.74
C PHE A 213 -6.95 -11.98 5.19
N THR A 214 -5.78 -12.52 5.44
CA THR A 214 -5.54 -13.95 5.48
C THR A 214 -5.36 -14.38 6.93
N ALA A 215 -5.90 -15.52 7.31
CA ALA A 215 -5.89 -15.96 8.69
C ALA A 215 -5.46 -17.42 8.83
N ARG A 216 -4.58 -17.69 9.80
CA ARG A 216 -4.03 -19.00 10.10
C ARG A 216 -4.64 -19.59 11.36
N ALA A 217 -5.09 -20.84 11.27
CA ALA A 217 -5.49 -21.62 12.44
C ALA A 217 -4.31 -21.82 13.42
N LEU A 218 -4.60 -21.69 14.71
CA LEU A 218 -3.64 -21.97 15.79
C LEU A 218 -3.51 -23.47 16.04
N LEU A 219 -4.62 -24.19 15.97
CA LEU A 219 -4.75 -25.61 16.24
C LEU A 219 -4.94 -26.40 14.94
N ASP A 220 -4.37 -27.59 14.87
CA ASP A 220 -4.48 -28.46 13.69
C ASP A 220 -5.89 -29.12 13.52
N ASN A 221 -6.78 -28.94 14.51
CA ASN A 221 -8.15 -29.47 14.48
C ASN A 221 -9.17 -28.60 13.72
N GLN A 222 -8.75 -27.43 13.23
CA GLN A 222 -9.62 -26.58 12.39
C GLN A 222 -9.62 -27.07 10.94
N SER A 223 -10.79 -26.97 10.27
CA SER A 223 -11.06 -27.53 8.93
C SER A 223 -10.11 -27.04 7.83
N SER A 224 -9.52 -25.86 8.01
CA SER A 224 -8.58 -25.26 7.05
C SER A 224 -7.47 -24.55 7.80
N LYS A 225 -6.22 -24.86 7.46
CA LYS A 225 -5.03 -24.22 8.05
C LYS A 225 -4.97 -22.72 7.77
N TYR A 226 -5.35 -22.31 6.57
CA TYR A 226 -5.47 -20.92 6.14
C TYR A 226 -6.83 -20.66 5.53
N ILE A 227 -7.39 -19.51 5.84
CA ILE A 227 -8.53 -18.93 5.16
C ILE A 227 -8.21 -17.49 4.75
N ASN A 228 -8.70 -17.08 3.59
CA ASN A 228 -8.57 -15.71 3.10
C ASN A 228 -9.95 -15.06 3.10
N THR A 229 -9.98 -13.73 3.15
CA THR A 229 -11.18 -12.97 2.79
C THR A 229 -11.75 -13.50 1.47
N ALA A 230 -13.06 -13.76 1.42
CA ALA A 230 -13.76 -14.11 0.18
C ALA A 230 -13.76 -12.89 -0.78
N THR A 231 -14.15 -13.09 -2.03
CA THR A 231 -14.29 -11.96 -2.97
C THR A 231 -15.31 -10.95 -2.45
N THR A 232 -14.87 -9.69 -2.34
CA THR A 232 -15.66 -8.52 -1.90
C THR A 232 -15.54 -7.39 -2.93
N LYS A 233 -16.20 -6.25 -2.69
CA LYS A 233 -15.98 -5.06 -3.52
C LYS A 233 -14.56 -4.50 -3.44
N LEU A 234 -13.80 -4.84 -2.40
CA LEU A 234 -12.42 -4.38 -2.19
C LEU A 234 -11.37 -5.42 -2.54
N TYR A 235 -11.72 -6.71 -2.49
CA TYR A 235 -10.78 -7.82 -2.58
C TYR A 235 -11.20 -8.86 -3.61
N THR A 236 -10.31 -9.12 -4.57
CA THR A 236 -10.38 -10.26 -5.50
C THR A 236 -9.06 -11.01 -5.41
N LYS A 237 -9.09 -12.27 -4.97
CA LYS A 237 -7.87 -13.06 -4.69
C LYS A 237 -6.89 -13.13 -5.87
N SER A 238 -7.39 -13.22 -7.10
CA SER A 238 -6.56 -13.29 -8.31
C SER A 238 -5.85 -11.98 -8.69
N GLU A 239 -6.24 -10.87 -8.07
CA GLU A 239 -5.75 -9.53 -8.38
C GLU A 239 -4.83 -8.97 -7.30
N VAL A 240 -4.56 -9.76 -6.26
CA VAL A 240 -3.82 -9.28 -5.09
C VAL A 240 -2.56 -10.10 -4.86
N VAL A 241 -1.48 -9.39 -4.65
CA VAL A 241 -0.19 -9.94 -4.22
C VAL A 241 0.08 -9.44 -2.79
N TYR A 242 0.21 -10.38 -1.86
CA TYR A 242 0.48 -10.08 -0.45
C TYR A 242 1.84 -9.39 -0.30
N ASN A 243 1.90 -8.39 0.56
CA ASN A 243 3.08 -7.60 0.89
C ASN A 243 3.62 -6.71 -0.24
N LEU A 244 2.98 -6.63 -1.41
CA LEU A 244 3.51 -5.86 -2.55
C LEU A 244 3.73 -4.38 -2.21
N SER A 245 2.80 -3.75 -1.48
CA SER A 245 2.90 -2.33 -1.10
C SER A 245 4.07 -2.04 -0.15
N LEU A 246 4.32 -2.93 0.83
CA LEU A 246 5.40 -2.78 1.80
C LEU A 246 6.77 -3.20 1.22
N ALA A 247 6.77 -4.18 0.31
CA ALA A 247 7.99 -4.69 -0.33
C ALA A 247 8.58 -3.72 -1.37
N LYS A 248 7.78 -2.79 -1.89
CA LYS A 248 8.11 -1.93 -3.03
C LYS A 248 9.42 -1.16 -2.86
N GLU A 249 9.64 -0.54 -1.70
CA GLU A 249 10.86 0.25 -1.46
C GLU A 249 12.10 -0.64 -1.35
N SER A 250 11.98 -1.78 -0.64
CA SER A 250 13.07 -2.77 -0.56
C SER A 250 13.38 -3.37 -1.92
N ALA A 251 12.35 -3.71 -2.71
CA ALA A 251 12.51 -4.25 -4.05
C ALA A 251 13.22 -3.26 -4.99
N LYS A 252 12.91 -1.97 -4.89
CA LYS A 252 13.64 -0.94 -5.65
C LYS A 252 15.12 -0.87 -5.27
N LYS A 253 15.41 -0.92 -3.97
CA LYS A 253 16.78 -0.85 -3.45
C LYS A 253 17.60 -2.06 -3.86
N GLU A 254 17.03 -3.25 -3.72
CA GLU A 254 17.72 -4.52 -4.02
C GLU A 254 17.73 -4.85 -5.52
N GLY A 255 16.83 -4.26 -6.32
CA GLY A 255 16.72 -4.49 -7.77
C GLY A 255 15.96 -5.77 -8.15
N PHE A 256 15.36 -6.48 -7.19
CA PHE A 256 14.58 -7.70 -7.43
C PHE A 256 13.49 -7.91 -6.38
N VAL A 257 12.57 -8.83 -6.68
CA VAL A 257 11.49 -9.28 -5.81
C VAL A 257 11.61 -10.78 -5.59
N ILE A 258 11.35 -11.24 -4.36
CA ILE A 258 11.30 -12.66 -4.01
C ILE A 258 9.83 -13.07 -3.99
N LEU A 259 9.43 -13.99 -4.89
CA LEU A 259 8.09 -14.54 -4.93
C LEU A 259 8.06 -15.87 -4.16
N VAL A 260 7.13 -15.96 -3.19
CA VAL A 260 6.93 -17.15 -2.35
C VAL A 260 5.46 -17.58 -2.35
N GLU A 261 5.16 -18.78 -1.79
CA GLU A 261 3.81 -19.33 -1.82
C GLU A 261 2.86 -18.71 -0.80
N GLY A 262 3.34 -18.46 0.42
CA GLY A 262 2.49 -18.09 1.54
C GLY A 262 2.97 -16.91 2.37
N VAL A 263 2.06 -16.41 3.22
CA VAL A 263 2.36 -15.30 4.13
C VAL A 263 3.51 -15.61 5.10
N MET A 264 3.58 -16.84 5.62
CA MET A 264 4.65 -17.22 6.55
C MET A 264 6.02 -17.26 5.92
N ASP A 265 6.10 -17.51 4.60
CA ASP A 265 7.36 -17.47 3.88
C ASP A 265 7.83 -16.02 3.71
N VAL A 266 6.91 -15.08 3.45
CA VAL A 266 7.22 -13.64 3.45
C VAL A 266 7.78 -13.21 4.79
N LEU A 267 7.16 -13.63 5.90
CA LEU A 267 7.64 -13.32 7.25
C LEU A 267 8.98 -14.02 7.57
N ALA A 268 9.23 -15.21 7.01
CA ALA A 268 10.51 -15.90 7.15
C ALA A 268 11.65 -15.11 6.48
N TYR A 269 11.43 -14.53 5.32
CA TYR A 269 12.40 -13.63 4.68
C TYR A 269 12.59 -12.34 5.49
N ALA A 270 11.51 -11.77 6.02
CA ALA A 270 11.60 -10.58 6.88
C ALA A 270 12.46 -10.82 8.15
N ARG A 271 12.51 -12.03 8.69
CA ARG A 271 13.40 -12.42 9.79
C ARG A 271 14.89 -12.32 9.43
N ALA A 272 15.20 -12.42 8.15
CA ALA A 272 16.56 -12.26 7.61
C ALA A 272 16.78 -10.85 7.04
N ASP A 273 15.98 -9.86 7.50
CA ASP A 273 16.00 -8.47 7.02
C ASP A 273 15.75 -8.30 5.52
N MET A 274 15.17 -9.31 4.88
CA MET A 274 14.80 -9.29 3.46
C MET A 274 13.31 -8.92 3.32
N PHE A 275 13.03 -7.63 3.11
CA PHE A 275 11.67 -7.09 3.06
C PHE A 275 11.08 -7.00 1.64
N ASN A 276 11.79 -7.52 0.63
CA ASN A 276 11.37 -7.56 -0.78
C ASN A 276 10.65 -8.85 -1.18
N ALA A 277 10.24 -9.68 -0.20
CA ALA A 277 9.45 -10.89 -0.45
C ALA A 277 7.95 -10.58 -0.56
N ILE A 278 7.28 -11.23 -1.52
CA ILE A 278 5.84 -11.12 -1.80
C ILE A 278 5.23 -12.52 -1.98
N SER A 279 3.90 -12.63 -1.86
CA SER A 279 3.22 -13.92 -2.01
C SER A 279 1.90 -13.80 -2.77
N THR A 280 1.51 -14.86 -3.50
CA THR A 280 0.23 -14.98 -4.20
C THR A 280 -0.91 -15.49 -3.32
N LEU A 281 -0.68 -15.73 -2.03
CA LEU A 281 -1.66 -16.28 -1.07
C LEU A 281 -2.26 -17.63 -1.50
N GLY A 282 -1.45 -18.52 -2.07
CA GLY A 282 -1.83 -19.82 -2.57
C GLY A 282 -1.97 -19.84 -4.10
N THR A 283 -2.52 -20.92 -4.66
CA THR A 283 -2.55 -21.24 -6.10
C THR A 283 -3.38 -20.30 -6.99
N ALA A 284 -3.41 -19.00 -6.72
CA ALA A 284 -3.94 -18.04 -7.68
C ALA A 284 -3.00 -18.04 -8.91
N ARG A 285 -3.52 -18.37 -10.08
CA ARG A 285 -2.80 -18.15 -11.34
C ARG A 285 -2.46 -16.66 -11.39
N LEU A 286 -1.18 -16.34 -11.41
CA LEU A 286 -0.72 -15.05 -11.89
C LEU A 286 -1.24 -14.96 -13.34
N GLY A 287 -2.34 -14.29 -13.54
CA GLY A 287 -2.71 -13.81 -14.86
C GLY A 287 -1.51 -13.01 -15.34
N LEU A 288 -0.98 -13.33 -16.51
CA LEU A 288 0.17 -12.67 -17.11
C LEU A 288 0.06 -11.16 -16.90
N LEU A 289 0.98 -10.62 -16.11
CA LEU A 289 1.27 -9.19 -16.03
C LEU A 289 1.80 -8.72 -17.36
#